data_1cfc89647d53abe30b0b85cac3f1c728
#
_entry.id   1cfc89647d53abe30b0b85cac3f1c728
#
_cell.length_a   1.000
_cell.length_b   1.000
_cell.length_c   1.000
_cell.angle_alpha   90.00
_cell.angle_beta   90.00
_cell.angle_gamma   90.00
#
_symmetry.space_group_name_H-M   'P 1'
#
loop_
_entity.id
_entity.type
_entity.pdbx_description
1 polymer ?
#
loop_
_entity_poly.entity_id
_entity_poly.type
_entity_poly.pdbx_seq_one_letter_code
_entity_poly.pdbx_strand_id
1 'polypeptide(L)'
;MEVLYSDLLRKQGYRTGFFGKWHAKMPKGYKPDAHFDVFEGINRNPFYKKQPDGSLRHETELIVDRGIAFLEDQPKDKPFAINMWFNACHAEDGDRRPGIGHFPWPRAVDGMYDDITIAPPRLNDPAIFEAQPNFLQTTINRERYFWRWNTPEKYQTNIRAYYRMVSGIDGAIGRFLKALDAAGLADNTIIVYTADNGYHLGNRGFAGKWSHYEESLRVPMIIYDPRVAPARKGQVVDEIAMNLDLPSTFLDWAGAEIPERYQGQSLKPIVNGQTPADWRTESFHEHFAVRHRIPAFEGVRNARFKYVRYVDNGEREFLHDLKNDPDELVNLADSPEHAVMLKAMRQRLDESVTAYGGPLKAANGPGPSTVLHPEAAAKTRFQKADADGFVSLFDGKRLRQWAGDTGLWSVKNGTIIGKTDGTLKQNRFLAWKHSTVRNFDLRMKVKISAGGNSGIQYRAKSRPEIGLDVVSGYQCDVVADASAYNGMMYEERGRGILGFSGEKVVVAPDGKRWVVGGMPIKEFASSEWHEYRILVRGNHCQHWIDGHATADMVDHHEAGRALEGILAFQLHKGKPMTVELTDLKIKQLPDNLPLKTLADTPIPATAHGVRPQGKLPKDWQPPIYGERAR
;
A
#
# COMPACT_ATOMS: atom_id res chain seq x y z
N MET A 1 31.83 18.08 4.22
CA MET A 1 31.39 16.84 4.87
C MET A 1 30.39 17.24 5.94
N GLU A 2 29.19 16.68 5.95
CA GLU A 2 28.22 16.99 7.00
C GLU A 2 28.74 16.42 8.33
N VAL A 3 28.76 17.23 9.36
CA VAL A 3 29.17 16.84 10.69
C VAL A 3 27.92 16.44 11.46
N LEU A 4 27.84 15.21 11.90
CA LEU A 4 26.75 14.74 12.76
C LEU A 4 26.92 15.30 14.20
N TYR A 5 25.82 15.38 14.94
CA TYR A 5 25.91 15.74 16.37
C TYR A 5 26.82 14.79 17.16
N SER A 6 26.89 13.52 16.78
CA SER A 6 27.79 12.54 17.37
C SER A 6 29.27 12.91 17.23
N ASP A 7 29.67 13.48 16.08
CA ASP A 7 31.04 13.97 15.90
C ASP A 7 31.35 15.15 16.84
N LEU A 8 30.35 16.04 17.07
CA LEU A 8 30.50 17.19 17.96
C LEU A 8 30.55 16.74 19.42
N LEU A 9 29.75 15.75 19.82
CA LEU A 9 29.81 15.14 21.14
C LEU A 9 31.17 14.47 21.39
N ARG A 10 31.74 13.78 20.39
CA ARG A 10 33.09 13.18 20.49
C ARG A 10 34.16 14.26 20.71
N LYS A 11 34.05 15.43 20.07
CA LYS A 11 34.96 16.56 20.31
C LYS A 11 34.84 17.11 21.72
N GLN A 12 33.68 16.95 22.39
CA GLN A 12 33.47 17.27 23.81
C GLN A 12 33.90 16.14 24.74
N GLY A 13 34.55 15.09 24.24
CA GLY A 13 35.05 13.97 25.04
C GLY A 13 34.04 12.84 25.29
N TYR A 14 32.84 12.92 24.72
CA TYR A 14 31.87 11.84 24.84
C TYR A 14 32.32 10.59 24.07
N ARG A 15 32.10 9.42 24.66
CA ARG A 15 32.10 8.16 23.92
C ARG A 15 30.70 7.94 23.30
N THR A 16 30.65 7.65 22.01
CA THR A 16 29.39 7.58 21.27
C THR A 16 29.09 6.19 20.76
N GLY A 17 27.85 5.72 20.96
CA GLY A 17 27.33 4.43 20.50
C GLY A 17 26.11 4.58 19.61
N PHE A 18 26.02 3.73 18.58
CA PHE A 18 24.83 3.59 17.74
C PHE A 18 24.49 2.12 17.51
N PHE A 19 23.26 1.72 17.84
CA PHE A 19 22.78 0.35 17.71
C PHE A 19 21.39 0.35 17.07
N GLY A 20 21.21 -0.40 15.97
CA GLY A 20 19.89 -0.59 15.38
C GLY A 20 19.72 -0.03 13.97
N LYS A 21 18.57 0.52 13.68
CA LYS A 21 18.13 0.91 12.34
C LYS A 21 18.89 2.13 11.82
N TRP A 22 19.77 1.91 10.84
CA TRP A 22 20.31 3.00 10.02
C TRP A 22 19.64 2.99 8.65
N HIS A 23 18.73 3.92 8.39
CA HIS A 23 17.91 3.92 7.16
C HIS A 23 18.10 5.18 6.31
N ALA A 24 19.07 6.02 6.61
CA ALA A 24 19.38 7.18 5.78
C ALA A 24 20.05 6.74 4.47
N LYS A 25 19.54 7.26 3.33
CA LYS A 25 20.26 7.15 2.06
C LYS A 25 21.43 8.11 2.10
N MET A 26 22.62 7.56 2.13
CA MET A 26 23.85 8.34 2.18
C MET A 26 24.52 8.41 0.80
N PRO A 27 25.32 9.45 0.52
CA PRO A 27 26.13 9.52 -0.70
C PRO A 27 27.05 8.30 -0.81
N LYS A 28 27.40 7.94 -2.06
CA LYS A 28 28.33 6.83 -2.32
C LYS A 28 29.66 7.08 -1.58
N GLY A 29 30.09 6.08 -0.79
CA GLY A 29 31.33 6.16 -0.01
C GLY A 29 31.18 6.73 1.42
N TYR A 30 29.98 7.17 1.81
CA TYR A 30 29.72 7.56 3.19
C TYR A 30 29.76 6.33 4.13
N LYS A 31 30.46 6.49 5.25
CA LYS A 31 30.63 5.44 6.26
C LYS A 31 30.03 5.89 7.58
N PRO A 32 28.84 5.41 7.95
CA PRO A 32 28.19 5.79 9.22
C PRO A 32 29.04 5.45 10.45
N ASP A 33 29.79 4.36 10.39
CA ASP A 33 30.70 3.88 11.43
C ASP A 33 31.81 4.89 11.77
N ALA A 34 32.20 5.75 10.84
CA ALA A 34 33.21 6.79 11.10
C ALA A 34 32.73 7.89 12.09
N HIS A 35 31.42 7.99 12.31
CA HIS A 35 30.81 9.05 13.11
C HIS A 35 30.47 8.63 14.55
N PHE A 36 30.76 7.38 14.92
CA PHE A 36 30.55 6.83 16.26
C PHE A 36 31.78 6.05 16.72
N ASP A 37 32.03 5.97 18.03
CA ASP A 37 33.08 5.13 18.56
C ASP A 37 32.70 3.65 18.48
N VAL A 38 31.42 3.34 18.63
CA VAL A 38 30.86 2.01 18.41
C VAL A 38 29.63 2.14 17.52
N PHE A 39 29.62 1.44 16.39
CA PHE A 39 28.50 1.45 15.45
C PHE A 39 28.09 0.03 15.04
N GLU A 40 26.84 -0.33 15.28
CA GLU A 40 26.27 -1.58 14.77
C GLU A 40 24.87 -1.32 14.16
N GLY A 41 24.82 -1.25 12.83
CA GLY A 41 23.58 -1.18 12.08
C GLY A 41 22.86 -2.52 12.09
N ILE A 42 21.65 -2.59 12.66
CA ILE A 42 20.84 -3.80 12.72
C ILE A 42 19.60 -3.60 11.85
N ASN A 43 19.58 -4.27 10.69
CA ASN A 43 18.46 -4.19 9.76
C ASN A 43 17.22 -4.95 10.27
N ARG A 44 16.04 -4.49 9.87
CA ARG A 44 14.76 -5.09 10.20
C ARG A 44 14.65 -6.56 9.77
N ASN A 45 14.95 -6.84 8.54
CA ASN A 45 14.71 -8.15 7.93
C ASN A 45 15.98 -9.03 7.93
N PRO A 46 15.90 -10.25 8.46
CA PRO A 46 14.80 -10.78 9.27
C PRO A 46 14.79 -10.16 10.67
N PHE A 47 13.62 -10.09 11.34
CA PHE A 47 13.53 -9.59 12.72
C PHE A 47 14.29 -10.45 13.73
N TYR A 48 14.35 -11.76 13.51
CA TYR A 48 15.17 -12.69 14.31
C TYR A 48 16.53 -12.91 13.68
N LYS A 49 17.59 -12.63 14.43
CA LYS A 49 18.99 -12.79 14.02
C LYS A 49 19.56 -14.08 14.58
N LYS A 50 20.17 -14.89 13.71
CA LYS A 50 20.90 -16.08 14.15
C LYS A 50 22.18 -15.66 14.89
N GLN A 51 22.35 -16.17 16.09
CA GLN A 51 23.53 -15.95 16.93
C GLN A 51 24.62 -17.01 16.65
N PRO A 52 25.86 -16.80 17.10
CA PRO A 52 26.93 -17.77 16.90
C PRO A 52 26.68 -19.17 17.48
N ASP A 53 25.90 -19.24 18.57
CA ASP A 53 25.44 -20.49 19.21
C ASP A 53 24.27 -21.17 18.48
N GLY A 54 23.84 -20.60 17.37
CA GLY A 54 22.70 -21.08 16.58
C GLY A 54 21.33 -20.64 17.07
N SER A 55 21.23 -20.00 18.22
CA SER A 55 19.97 -19.44 18.74
C SER A 55 19.44 -18.28 17.87
N LEU A 56 18.15 -17.96 17.99
CA LEU A 56 17.53 -16.81 17.34
C LEU A 56 17.22 -15.72 18.37
N ARG A 57 17.75 -14.54 18.13
CA ARG A 57 17.54 -13.36 18.98
C ARG A 57 16.74 -12.31 18.21
N HIS A 58 15.68 -11.78 18.82
CA HIS A 58 14.91 -10.69 18.22
C HIS A 58 15.73 -9.40 18.16
N GLU A 59 15.61 -8.62 17.07
CA GLU A 59 16.41 -7.41 16.86
C GLU A 59 16.28 -6.39 18.00
N THR A 60 15.07 -6.23 18.58
CA THR A 60 14.80 -5.35 19.73
C THR A 60 15.64 -5.75 20.95
N GLU A 61 15.71 -7.04 21.24
CA GLU A 61 16.51 -7.56 22.34
C GLU A 61 18.01 -7.40 22.06
N LEU A 62 18.42 -7.65 20.81
CA LEU A 62 19.81 -7.54 20.38
C LEU A 62 20.34 -6.11 20.47
N ILE A 63 19.53 -5.11 20.07
CA ILE A 63 19.88 -3.68 20.18
C ILE A 63 20.19 -3.32 21.64
N VAL A 64 19.36 -3.77 22.57
CA VAL A 64 19.56 -3.53 23.99
C VAL A 64 20.77 -4.31 24.54
N ASP A 65 20.98 -5.56 24.12
CA ASP A 65 22.18 -6.33 24.50
C ASP A 65 23.46 -5.59 24.10
N ARG A 66 23.50 -4.97 22.91
CA ARG A 66 24.63 -4.12 22.47
C ARG A 66 24.78 -2.84 23.29
N GLY A 67 23.66 -2.21 23.65
CA GLY A 67 23.65 -1.05 24.54
C GLY A 67 24.20 -1.40 25.93
N ILE A 68 23.81 -2.54 26.49
CA ILE A 68 24.33 -3.03 27.78
C ILE A 68 25.83 -3.31 27.70
N ALA A 69 26.27 -4.03 26.67
CA ALA A 69 27.70 -4.29 26.46
C ALA A 69 28.53 -3.01 26.31
N PHE A 70 27.95 -1.97 25.67
CA PHE A 70 28.58 -0.65 25.62
C PHE A 70 28.71 -0.02 27.02
N LEU A 71 27.71 -0.15 27.91
CA LEU A 71 27.79 0.36 29.29
C LEU A 71 28.81 -0.40 30.13
N GLU A 72 28.90 -1.72 29.97
CA GLU A 72 29.86 -2.58 30.67
C GLU A 72 31.31 -2.21 30.34
N ASP A 73 31.55 -1.78 29.09
CA ASP A 73 32.88 -1.35 28.59
C ASP A 73 33.04 0.20 28.68
N GLN A 74 32.15 0.92 29.40
CA GLN A 74 32.20 2.38 29.49
C GLN A 74 33.31 2.84 30.46
N PRO A 75 34.29 3.66 30.00
CA PRO A 75 35.25 4.30 30.89
C PRO A 75 34.55 5.21 31.90
N LYS A 76 34.94 5.08 33.18
CA LYS A 76 34.32 5.84 34.29
C LYS A 76 34.57 7.33 34.23
N ASP A 77 35.64 7.74 33.57
CA ASP A 77 36.08 9.14 33.43
C ASP A 77 35.57 9.83 32.16
N LYS A 78 34.77 9.13 31.33
CA LYS A 78 34.22 9.70 30.10
C LYS A 78 32.71 9.77 30.13
N PRO A 79 32.10 10.88 29.70
CA PRO A 79 30.67 10.90 29.40
C PRO A 79 30.36 10.06 28.16
N PHE A 80 29.10 9.64 28.02
CA PHE A 80 28.67 8.83 26.89
C PHE A 80 27.38 9.34 26.27
N ALA A 81 27.15 8.96 24.99
CA ALA A 81 25.88 9.13 24.29
C ALA A 81 25.58 7.85 23.49
N ILE A 82 24.45 7.20 23.80
CA ILE A 82 24.01 5.97 23.16
C ILE A 82 22.72 6.23 22.36
N ASN A 83 22.69 5.73 21.14
CA ASN A 83 21.52 5.69 20.28
C ASN A 83 21.07 4.23 20.10
N MET A 84 19.87 3.90 20.55
CA MET A 84 19.22 2.61 20.34
C MET A 84 18.01 2.80 19.46
N TRP A 85 18.14 2.53 18.17
CA TRP A 85 17.10 2.78 17.17
C TRP A 85 16.41 1.47 16.78
N PHE A 86 15.31 1.18 17.45
CA PHE A 86 14.53 -0.03 17.23
C PHE A 86 13.86 -0.04 15.84
N ASN A 87 13.86 -1.20 15.17
CA ASN A 87 13.01 -1.39 13.98
C ASN A 87 11.55 -1.65 14.35
N ALA A 88 11.27 -2.24 15.51
CA ALA A 88 9.94 -2.37 16.07
C ALA A 88 9.39 -0.96 16.44
N CYS A 89 8.10 -0.64 16.16
CA CYS A 89 7.05 -1.56 15.73
C CYS A 89 6.80 -1.56 14.21
N HIS A 90 7.80 -1.54 13.37
CA HIS A 90 7.57 -1.59 11.92
C HIS A 90 7.06 -2.98 11.50
N ALA A 91 6.10 -3.00 10.58
CA ALA A 91 5.58 -4.26 10.04
C ALA A 91 6.60 -4.97 9.12
N GLU A 92 6.52 -6.31 9.05
CA GLU A 92 7.17 -7.11 8.02
C GLU A 92 6.32 -7.10 6.75
N ASP A 93 6.56 -6.13 5.88
CA ASP A 93 5.77 -5.92 4.66
C ASP A 93 5.95 -7.04 3.62
N GLY A 94 6.99 -7.85 3.73
CA GLY A 94 7.28 -8.98 2.84
C GLY A 94 6.45 -10.23 3.17
N ASP A 95 5.99 -10.38 4.40
CA ASP A 95 5.18 -11.52 4.82
C ASP A 95 3.70 -11.16 4.80
N ARG A 96 2.97 -11.75 3.87
CA ARG A 96 1.54 -11.53 3.67
C ARG A 96 0.70 -12.79 3.88
N ARG A 97 1.24 -13.79 4.55
CA ARG A 97 0.53 -15.04 4.84
C ARG A 97 -0.69 -14.74 5.70
N PRO A 98 -1.87 -15.30 5.37
CA PRO A 98 -3.07 -15.12 6.18
C PRO A 98 -2.92 -15.80 7.55
N GLY A 99 -3.55 -15.24 8.57
CA GLY A 99 -3.60 -15.82 9.91
C GLY A 99 -2.36 -15.63 10.77
N ILE A 100 -1.34 -14.91 10.30
CA ILE A 100 -0.19 -14.51 11.10
C ILE A 100 -0.17 -12.99 11.29
N GLY A 101 0.37 -12.54 12.41
CA GLY A 101 0.62 -11.11 12.63
C GLY A 101 1.80 -10.64 11.79
N HIS A 102 1.61 -9.57 11.04
CA HIS A 102 2.66 -8.94 10.24
C HIS A 102 3.65 -8.13 11.08
N PHE A 103 3.58 -8.26 12.39
CA PHE A 103 4.43 -7.57 13.36
C PHE A 103 5.15 -8.63 14.20
N PRO A 104 6.31 -9.13 13.75
CA PRO A 104 7.08 -10.11 14.50
C PRO A 104 7.50 -9.52 15.86
N TRP A 105 7.18 -10.19 16.95
CA TRP A 105 7.45 -9.75 18.32
C TRP A 105 8.51 -10.65 19.00
N PRO A 106 9.24 -10.16 20.00
CA PRO A 106 10.17 -10.99 20.76
C PRO A 106 9.43 -12.05 21.59
N ARG A 107 9.98 -13.25 21.69
CA ARG A 107 9.34 -14.38 22.40
C ARG A 107 9.05 -14.11 23.89
N ALA A 108 9.77 -13.17 24.49
CA ALA A 108 9.56 -12.78 25.89
C ALA A 108 8.12 -12.28 26.18
N VAL A 109 7.36 -11.92 25.14
CA VAL A 109 5.97 -11.42 25.24
C VAL A 109 4.98 -12.35 24.57
N ASP A 110 5.35 -13.63 24.31
CA ASP A 110 4.43 -14.63 23.78
C ASP A 110 3.21 -14.78 24.71
N GLY A 111 2.03 -14.92 24.13
CA GLY A 111 0.77 -15.05 24.88
C GLY A 111 0.17 -13.75 25.42
N MET A 112 0.90 -12.64 25.49
CA MET A 112 0.32 -11.37 25.93
C MET A 112 -0.84 -10.97 25.00
N TYR A 113 -1.93 -10.48 25.60
CA TYR A 113 -3.16 -10.01 24.92
C TYR A 113 -3.98 -11.10 24.21
N ASP A 114 -3.72 -12.40 24.41
CA ASP A 114 -4.51 -13.47 23.78
C ASP A 114 -5.93 -13.58 24.35
N ASP A 115 -6.09 -13.27 25.62
CA ASP A 115 -7.32 -13.34 26.41
C ASP A 115 -8.21 -12.09 26.29
N ILE A 116 -7.77 -11.05 25.56
CA ILE A 116 -8.55 -9.83 25.41
C ILE A 116 -8.94 -9.55 23.96
N THR A 117 -10.10 -8.94 23.77
CA THR A 117 -10.52 -8.35 22.49
C THR A 117 -10.18 -6.87 22.50
N ILE A 118 -9.30 -6.45 21.61
CA ILE A 118 -8.90 -5.05 21.49
C ILE A 118 -9.96 -4.29 20.69
N ALA A 119 -10.39 -3.13 21.21
CA ALA A 119 -11.38 -2.30 20.55
C ALA A 119 -10.94 -1.93 19.11
N PRO A 120 -11.89 -1.85 18.15
CA PRO A 120 -11.57 -1.43 16.79
C PRO A 120 -11.00 0.00 16.78
N PRO A 121 -10.35 0.42 15.68
CA PRO A 121 -9.84 1.78 15.56
C PRO A 121 -10.98 2.79 15.76
N ARG A 122 -10.72 3.88 16.47
CA ARG A 122 -11.73 4.91 16.78
C ARG A 122 -12.33 5.55 15.51
N LEU A 123 -11.53 5.70 14.46
CA LEU A 123 -11.93 6.26 13.17
C LEU A 123 -12.08 5.15 12.10
N ASN A 124 -12.84 4.11 12.42
CA ASN A 124 -13.01 2.96 11.54
C ASN A 124 -14.34 2.96 10.76
N ASP A 125 -15.19 4.00 10.91
CA ASP A 125 -16.41 4.13 10.11
C ASP A 125 -16.02 4.21 8.62
N PRO A 126 -16.57 3.34 7.75
CA PRO A 126 -16.31 3.36 6.31
C PRO A 126 -16.57 4.73 5.67
N ALA A 127 -17.55 5.50 6.16
CA ALA A 127 -17.86 6.84 5.65
C ALA A 127 -16.67 7.80 5.76
N ILE A 128 -15.81 7.64 6.78
CA ILE A 128 -14.60 8.46 6.94
C ILE A 128 -13.61 8.20 5.80
N PHE A 129 -13.47 6.94 5.38
CA PHE A 129 -12.64 6.61 4.22
C PHE A 129 -13.28 7.09 2.91
N GLU A 130 -14.58 6.91 2.74
CA GLU A 130 -15.32 7.30 1.53
C GLU A 130 -15.31 8.82 1.31
N ALA A 131 -15.28 9.60 2.39
CA ALA A 131 -15.14 11.05 2.33
C ALA A 131 -13.75 11.54 1.90
N GLN A 132 -12.73 10.67 1.92
CA GLN A 132 -11.38 11.06 1.49
C GLN A 132 -11.35 11.38 -0.01
N PRO A 133 -10.52 12.35 -0.44
CA PRO A 133 -10.29 12.56 -1.87
C PRO A 133 -9.69 11.31 -2.50
N ASN A 134 -10.08 11.05 -3.75
CA ASN A 134 -9.66 9.88 -4.50
C ASN A 134 -8.14 9.64 -4.50
N PHE A 135 -7.33 10.69 -4.59
CA PHE A 135 -5.87 10.58 -4.61
C PHE A 135 -5.29 10.06 -3.28
N LEU A 136 -6.00 10.19 -2.15
CA LEU A 136 -5.65 9.55 -0.87
C LEU A 136 -6.20 8.13 -0.78
N GLN A 137 -7.41 7.89 -1.26
CA GLN A 137 -8.03 6.56 -1.27
C GLN A 137 -7.21 5.53 -2.06
N THR A 138 -6.40 5.97 -3.03
CA THR A 138 -5.64 5.12 -3.94
C THR A 138 -4.17 4.95 -3.58
N THR A 139 -3.79 5.40 -2.38
CA THR A 139 -2.41 5.27 -1.89
C THR A 139 -2.08 3.85 -1.42
N ILE A 140 -0.78 3.57 -1.26
CA ILE A 140 -0.30 2.32 -0.64
C ILE A 140 -0.83 2.14 0.79
N ASN A 141 -1.26 3.21 1.47
CA ASN A 141 -1.86 3.13 2.79
C ASN A 141 -3.17 2.34 2.75
N ARG A 142 -3.97 2.50 1.69
CA ARG A 142 -5.19 1.70 1.49
C ARG A 142 -4.88 0.26 1.12
N GLU A 143 -3.92 0.01 0.25
CA GLU A 143 -3.48 -1.35 -0.09
C GLU A 143 -3.03 -2.10 1.17
N ARG A 144 -2.20 -1.46 2.01
CA ARG A 144 -1.74 -2.03 3.28
C ARG A 144 -2.86 -2.27 4.30
N TYR A 145 -3.92 -1.48 4.26
CA TYR A 145 -5.11 -1.70 5.08
C TYR A 145 -5.71 -3.08 4.79
N PHE A 146 -5.82 -3.48 3.52
CA PHE A 146 -6.32 -4.79 3.14
C PHE A 146 -5.37 -5.94 3.53
N TRP A 147 -4.11 -5.67 3.75
CA TRP A 147 -3.19 -6.70 4.23
C TRP A 147 -3.48 -7.06 5.70
N ARG A 148 -3.85 -6.08 6.55
CA ARG A 148 -3.77 -6.19 8.02
C ARG A 148 -5.04 -5.85 8.78
N TRP A 149 -5.92 -4.99 8.27
CA TRP A 149 -6.91 -4.29 9.09
C TRP A 149 -8.35 -4.41 8.62
N ASN A 150 -8.62 -4.91 7.41
CA ASN A 150 -9.94 -4.80 6.75
C ASN A 150 -10.99 -5.82 7.24
N THR A 151 -10.63 -6.77 8.11
CA THR A 151 -11.58 -7.66 8.77
C THR A 151 -11.32 -7.71 10.28
N PRO A 152 -12.34 -8.01 11.11
CA PRO A 152 -12.15 -8.15 12.56
C PRO A 152 -11.04 -9.11 12.94
N GLU A 153 -10.93 -10.26 12.26
CA GLU A 153 -9.92 -11.28 12.53
C GLU A 153 -8.51 -10.78 12.23
N LYS A 154 -8.32 -10.15 11.05
CA LYS A 154 -7.05 -9.53 10.69
C LYS A 154 -6.67 -8.43 11.66
N TYR A 155 -7.65 -7.60 12.05
CA TYR A 155 -7.43 -6.55 13.01
C TYR A 155 -6.94 -7.11 14.35
N GLN A 156 -7.66 -8.07 14.95
CA GLN A 156 -7.25 -8.68 16.22
C GLN A 156 -5.86 -9.32 16.14
N THR A 157 -5.58 -10.06 15.06
CA THR A 157 -4.28 -10.69 14.86
C THR A 157 -3.15 -9.66 14.82
N ASN A 158 -3.32 -8.60 14.04
CA ASN A 158 -2.25 -7.62 13.82
C ASN A 158 -2.13 -6.60 14.95
N ILE A 159 -3.22 -6.19 15.59
CA ILE A 159 -3.14 -5.24 16.70
C ILE A 159 -2.51 -5.87 17.95
N ARG A 160 -2.83 -7.14 18.25
CA ARG A 160 -2.16 -7.88 19.33
C ARG A 160 -0.67 -8.03 19.05
N ALA A 161 -0.30 -8.39 17.81
CA ALA A 161 1.08 -8.49 17.39
C ALA A 161 1.83 -7.14 17.52
N TYR A 162 1.19 -6.04 17.14
CA TYR A 162 1.73 -4.69 17.32
C TYR A 162 1.94 -4.36 18.80
N TYR A 163 0.95 -4.62 19.65
CA TYR A 163 1.06 -4.38 21.10
C TYR A 163 2.16 -5.24 21.73
N ARG A 164 2.33 -6.49 21.31
CA ARG A 164 3.45 -7.34 21.73
C ARG A 164 4.81 -6.73 21.33
N MET A 165 4.93 -6.14 20.13
CA MET A 165 6.16 -5.45 19.77
C MET A 165 6.43 -4.26 20.69
N VAL A 166 5.40 -3.46 21.03
CA VAL A 166 5.53 -2.33 21.98
C VAL A 166 5.95 -2.83 23.36
N SER A 167 5.29 -3.87 23.89
CA SER A 167 5.66 -4.48 25.17
C SER A 167 7.05 -5.11 25.16
N GLY A 168 7.46 -5.63 23.99
CA GLY A 168 8.81 -6.14 23.79
C GLY A 168 9.88 -5.04 23.87
N ILE A 169 9.60 -3.85 23.32
CA ILE A 169 10.46 -2.66 23.46
C ILE A 169 10.53 -2.24 24.94
N ASP A 170 9.37 -2.14 25.60
CA ASP A 170 9.29 -1.75 27.01
C ASP A 170 10.12 -2.68 27.90
N GLY A 171 9.93 -4.00 27.77
CA GLY A 171 10.74 -4.98 28.50
C GLY A 171 12.24 -4.90 28.20
N ALA A 172 12.62 -4.62 26.94
CA ALA A 172 14.01 -4.46 26.54
C ALA A 172 14.62 -3.18 27.13
N ILE A 173 13.90 -2.05 27.09
CA ILE A 173 14.29 -0.79 27.74
C ILE A 173 14.44 -1.02 29.25
N GLY A 174 13.50 -1.72 29.89
CA GLY A 174 13.58 -2.06 31.32
C GLY A 174 14.86 -2.81 31.69
N ARG A 175 15.35 -3.70 30.82
CA ARG A 175 16.66 -4.37 31.02
C ARG A 175 17.82 -3.38 30.92
N PHE A 176 17.77 -2.47 29.94
CA PHE A 176 18.81 -1.44 29.81
C PHE A 176 18.87 -0.51 31.02
N LEU A 177 17.70 -0.05 31.51
CA LEU A 177 17.62 0.81 32.70
C LEU A 177 18.17 0.15 33.96
N LYS A 178 17.92 -1.16 34.15
CA LYS A 178 18.51 -1.94 35.23
C LYS A 178 20.04 -2.04 35.13
N ALA A 179 20.56 -2.21 33.90
CA ALA A 179 22.01 -2.22 33.69
C ALA A 179 22.64 -0.86 33.93
N LEU A 180 21.96 0.22 33.54
CA LEU A 180 22.36 1.61 33.81
C LEU A 180 22.44 1.91 35.30
N ASP A 181 21.43 1.47 36.06
CA ASP A 181 21.38 1.60 37.53
C ASP A 181 22.50 0.79 38.20
N ALA A 182 22.67 -0.48 37.80
CA ALA A 182 23.73 -1.36 38.32
C ALA A 182 25.13 -0.82 38.04
N ALA A 183 25.31 -0.07 36.95
CA ALA A 183 26.56 0.63 36.62
C ALA A 183 26.77 1.93 37.46
N GLY A 184 25.80 2.35 38.25
CA GLY A 184 25.83 3.61 39.04
C GLY A 184 25.76 4.87 38.17
N LEU A 185 25.15 4.77 36.96
CA LEU A 185 25.10 5.85 35.97
C LEU A 185 23.71 6.50 35.87
N ALA A 186 22.68 5.91 36.50
CA ALA A 186 21.29 6.33 36.32
C ALA A 186 21.03 7.79 36.78
N ASP A 187 21.62 8.21 37.90
CA ASP A 187 21.44 9.55 38.46
C ASP A 187 22.12 10.67 37.63
N ASN A 188 22.92 10.31 36.64
CA ASN A 188 23.62 11.26 35.77
C ASN A 188 23.40 10.95 34.29
N THR A 189 22.31 10.29 33.94
CA THR A 189 21.97 9.98 32.55
C THR A 189 20.61 10.54 32.16
N ILE A 190 20.58 11.38 31.13
CA ILE A 190 19.34 11.86 30.51
C ILE A 190 18.84 10.79 29.54
N ILE A 191 17.55 10.49 29.58
CA ILE A 191 16.92 9.50 28.73
C ILE A 191 15.87 10.18 27.86
N VAL A 192 15.96 9.97 26.54
CA VAL A 192 14.99 10.49 25.57
C VAL A 192 14.37 9.30 24.82
N TYR A 193 13.03 9.25 24.86
CA TYR A 193 12.26 8.27 24.10
C TYR A 193 11.38 8.99 23.10
N THR A 194 11.46 8.60 21.82
CA THR A 194 10.63 9.13 20.75
C THR A 194 10.48 8.09 19.62
N ALA A 195 9.78 8.45 18.55
CA ALA A 195 9.65 7.64 17.34
C ALA A 195 9.96 8.49 16.09
N ASP A 196 10.26 7.82 14.98
CA ASP A 196 10.54 8.47 13.69
C ASP A 196 9.27 8.99 12.99
N ASN A 197 8.13 8.35 13.21
CA ASN A 197 6.83 8.73 12.66
C ASN A 197 5.68 8.04 13.41
N GLY A 198 4.47 8.54 13.21
CA GLY A 198 3.24 7.89 13.64
C GLY A 198 2.81 6.74 12.71
N TYR A 199 1.63 6.15 12.99
CA TYR A 199 1.08 5.05 12.19
C TYR A 199 -0.44 4.96 12.32
N HIS A 200 -1.18 4.74 11.22
CA HIS A 200 -2.65 4.76 11.21
C HIS A 200 -3.33 3.61 11.95
N LEU A 201 -2.75 2.42 12.01
CA LEU A 201 -3.30 1.23 12.69
C LEU A 201 -4.75 0.89 12.30
N GLY A 202 -5.14 1.13 11.06
CA GLY A 202 -6.51 0.92 10.59
C GLY A 202 -7.43 2.14 10.66
N ASN A 203 -7.07 3.19 11.40
CA ASN A 203 -7.85 4.44 11.41
C ASN A 203 -8.03 4.99 10.00
N ARG A 204 -9.20 5.57 9.71
CA ARG A 204 -9.59 6.16 8.42
C ARG A 204 -9.55 5.17 7.24
N GLY A 205 -9.58 3.85 7.51
CA GLY A 205 -9.38 2.84 6.48
C GLY A 205 -7.98 2.83 5.86
N PHE A 206 -6.96 3.33 6.60
CA PHE A 206 -5.56 3.38 6.19
C PHE A 206 -4.67 2.49 7.05
N ALA A 207 -3.50 2.15 6.47
CA ALA A 207 -2.39 1.52 7.17
C ALA A 207 -1.08 2.17 6.74
N GLY A 208 -0.17 2.37 7.67
CA GLY A 208 1.09 3.03 7.38
C GLY A 208 1.11 4.49 7.82
N LYS A 209 1.79 5.30 7.07
CA LYS A 209 2.19 6.67 7.39
C LYS A 209 2.24 7.52 6.11
N TRP A 210 2.92 8.65 6.14
CA TRP A 210 3.13 9.52 4.97
C TRP A 210 1.87 10.26 4.53
N SER A 211 0.98 10.57 5.45
CA SER A 211 -0.16 11.46 5.26
C SER A 211 -0.03 12.68 6.16
N HIS A 212 -0.85 13.67 5.92
CA HIS A 212 -0.87 14.90 6.70
C HIS A 212 -1.61 14.77 8.05
N TYR A 213 -2.26 13.64 8.31
CA TYR A 213 -3.05 13.41 9.53
C TYR A 213 -2.17 13.24 10.76
N GLU A 214 -2.71 13.64 11.92
CA GLU A 214 -2.00 13.55 13.21
C GLU A 214 -1.53 12.13 13.52
N GLU A 215 -2.28 11.08 13.11
CA GLU A 215 -1.85 9.68 13.27
C GLU A 215 -0.51 9.37 12.56
N SER A 216 -0.17 10.12 11.53
CA SER A 216 1.09 9.97 10.81
C SER A 216 2.19 10.90 11.29
N LEU A 217 1.82 12.12 11.72
CA LEU A 217 2.77 13.18 12.07
C LEU A 217 3.19 13.15 13.53
N ARG A 218 2.25 12.90 14.48
CA ARG A 218 2.56 12.91 15.90
C ARG A 218 3.28 11.65 16.34
N VAL A 219 4.27 11.88 17.21
CA VAL A 219 5.05 10.83 17.86
C VAL A 219 5.11 11.12 19.38
N PRO A 220 5.28 10.11 20.22
CA PRO A 220 5.60 10.35 21.62
C PRO A 220 6.95 11.04 21.72
N MET A 221 7.12 11.94 22.69
CA MET A 221 8.40 12.47 23.10
C MET A 221 8.43 12.53 24.63
N ILE A 222 9.32 11.73 25.22
CA ILE A 222 9.50 11.66 26.68
C ILE A 222 10.97 11.98 26.97
N ILE A 223 11.18 12.95 27.83
CA ILE A 223 12.52 13.35 28.31
C ILE A 223 12.56 13.15 29.82
N TYR A 224 13.45 12.28 30.26
CA TYR A 224 13.77 12.10 31.67
C TYR A 224 15.16 12.66 31.92
N ASP A 225 15.23 13.74 32.74
CA ASP A 225 16.49 14.28 33.28
C ASP A 225 16.46 14.12 34.80
N PRO A 226 17.32 13.28 35.39
CA PRO A 226 17.32 13.05 36.84
C PRO A 226 17.64 14.33 37.65
N ARG A 227 18.28 15.31 37.02
CA ARG A 227 18.79 16.53 37.66
C ARG A 227 17.72 17.63 37.81
N VAL A 228 16.59 17.53 37.09
CA VAL A 228 15.52 18.54 37.22
C VAL A 228 14.87 18.49 38.62
N ALA A 229 14.39 19.64 39.08
CA ALA A 229 13.70 19.73 40.34
C ALA A 229 12.51 18.76 40.42
N PRO A 230 12.23 18.13 41.58
CA PRO A 230 11.13 17.18 41.73
C PRO A 230 9.77 17.68 41.21
N ALA A 231 9.47 18.96 41.38
CA ALA A 231 8.23 19.60 40.91
C ALA A 231 8.11 19.64 39.37
N ARG A 232 9.20 19.39 38.65
CA ARG A 232 9.21 19.32 37.16
C ARG A 232 9.06 17.90 36.63
N LYS A 233 9.15 16.89 37.47
CA LYS A 233 8.97 15.49 37.06
C LYS A 233 7.50 15.19 36.82
N GLY A 234 7.20 14.41 35.75
CA GLY A 234 5.85 14.04 35.38
C GLY A 234 5.00 15.16 34.75
N GLN A 235 5.61 16.26 34.36
CA GLN A 235 4.90 17.35 33.68
C GLN A 235 4.62 17.01 32.22
N VAL A 236 3.44 17.45 31.76
CA VAL A 236 3.09 17.47 30.32
C VAL A 236 3.41 18.86 29.78
N VAL A 237 3.99 18.93 28.62
CA VAL A 237 4.45 20.15 27.98
C VAL A 237 3.72 20.30 26.64
N ASP A 238 3.11 21.48 26.44
CA ASP A 238 2.28 21.75 25.25
C ASP A 238 3.04 22.48 24.12
N GLU A 239 4.27 22.92 24.38
CA GLU A 239 5.13 23.56 23.40
C GLU A 239 5.42 22.61 22.23
N ILE A 240 5.46 23.15 21.02
CA ILE A 240 5.76 22.38 19.82
C ILE A 240 7.21 21.91 19.86
N ALA A 241 7.41 20.61 20.08
CA ALA A 241 8.70 19.93 20.00
C ALA A 241 8.77 19.05 18.74
N MET A 242 9.93 18.97 18.12
CA MET A 242 10.16 18.23 16.89
C MET A 242 11.40 17.35 17.03
N ASN A 243 11.47 16.23 16.28
CA ASN A 243 12.66 15.36 16.29
C ASN A 243 13.94 16.11 15.88
N LEU A 244 13.83 17.14 15.03
CA LEU A 244 14.97 17.96 14.63
C LEU A 244 15.56 18.82 15.78
N ASP A 245 14.84 18.95 16.90
CA ASP A 245 15.33 19.66 18.09
C ASP A 245 16.32 18.83 18.92
N LEU A 246 16.27 17.49 18.77
CA LEU A 246 17.07 16.58 19.57
C LEU A 246 18.59 16.78 19.37
N PRO A 247 19.11 16.91 18.16
CA PRO A 247 20.54 17.17 17.98
C PRO A 247 21.00 18.45 18.68
N SER A 248 20.26 19.55 18.52
CA SER A 248 20.54 20.81 19.20
C SER A 248 20.47 20.68 20.73
N THR A 249 19.50 19.92 21.23
CA THR A 249 19.31 19.65 22.65
C THR A 249 20.48 18.85 23.24
N PHE A 250 20.94 17.82 22.52
CA PHE A 250 22.08 16.98 22.97
C PHE A 250 23.37 17.81 23.05
N LEU A 251 23.60 18.68 22.07
CA LEU A 251 24.76 19.57 22.08
C LEU A 251 24.71 20.57 23.22
N ASP A 252 23.55 21.18 23.47
CA ASP A 252 23.35 22.12 24.57
C ASP A 252 23.57 21.45 25.95
N TRP A 253 23.05 20.22 26.14
CA TRP A 253 23.34 19.47 27.37
C TRP A 253 24.81 19.14 27.56
N ALA A 254 25.53 18.91 26.46
CA ALA A 254 26.96 18.65 26.47
C ALA A 254 27.82 19.92 26.57
N GLY A 255 27.24 21.12 26.55
CA GLY A 255 27.96 22.39 26.50
C GLY A 255 28.72 22.60 25.18
N ALA A 256 28.29 21.95 24.11
CA ALA A 256 28.85 22.09 22.78
C ALA A 256 28.17 23.22 22.00
N GLU A 257 28.89 23.80 21.06
CA GLU A 257 28.33 24.78 20.12
C GLU A 257 27.33 24.12 19.20
N ILE A 258 26.15 24.71 19.05
CA ILE A 258 25.12 24.26 18.11
C ILE A 258 25.41 24.90 16.76
N PRO A 259 25.65 24.12 15.70
CA PRO A 259 25.94 24.67 14.37
C PRO A 259 24.77 25.51 13.86
N GLU A 260 25.05 26.68 13.30
CA GLU A 260 24.05 27.62 12.76
C GLU A 260 23.11 26.99 11.72
N ARG A 261 23.58 25.98 10.99
CA ARG A 261 22.76 25.22 10.02
C ARG A 261 21.72 24.28 10.67
N TYR A 262 21.80 24.02 11.98
CA TYR A 262 20.81 23.19 12.66
C TYR A 262 19.51 23.99 12.83
N GLN A 263 18.43 23.50 12.26
CA GLN A 263 17.13 24.18 12.26
C GLN A 263 16.33 23.93 13.55
N GLY A 264 16.75 22.97 14.36
CA GLY A 264 16.11 22.64 15.63
C GLY A 264 16.59 23.55 16.77
N GLN A 265 15.72 23.83 17.71
CA GLN A 265 16.00 24.58 18.94
C GLN A 265 16.23 23.61 20.11
N SER A 266 17.05 24.00 21.10
CA SER A 266 17.26 23.18 22.27
C SER A 266 16.01 23.07 23.16
N LEU A 267 15.59 21.85 23.49
CA LEU A 267 14.50 21.58 24.44
C LEU A 267 14.92 21.74 25.91
N LYS A 268 16.21 21.93 26.21
CA LYS A 268 16.73 22.04 27.58
C LYS A 268 16.06 23.14 28.42
N PRO A 269 15.79 24.36 27.90
CA PRO A 269 15.04 25.36 28.65
C PRO A 269 13.64 24.89 29.03
N ILE A 270 12.90 24.28 28.10
CA ILE A 270 11.54 23.78 28.32
C ILE A 270 11.53 22.66 29.36
N VAL A 271 12.46 21.72 29.30
CA VAL A 271 12.64 20.67 30.32
C VAL A 271 12.84 21.27 31.71
N ASN A 272 13.53 22.41 31.79
CA ASN A 272 13.74 23.18 33.03
C ASN A 272 12.55 24.11 33.39
N GLY A 273 11.47 24.13 32.61
CA GLY A 273 10.27 24.92 32.84
C GLY A 273 10.38 26.39 32.41
N GLN A 274 11.24 26.66 31.47
CA GLN A 274 11.47 27.99 30.89
C GLN A 274 11.21 27.95 29.39
N THR A 275 10.06 28.45 28.97
CA THR A 275 9.79 28.59 27.54
C THR A 275 10.44 29.84 26.99
N PRO A 276 11.41 29.75 26.07
CA PRO A 276 12.00 30.94 25.45
C PRO A 276 10.93 31.81 24.77
N ALA A 277 11.10 33.13 24.83
CA ALA A 277 10.13 34.07 24.25
C ALA A 277 10.02 33.95 22.73
N ASP A 278 11.05 33.48 22.07
CA ASP A 278 11.16 33.22 20.64
C ASP A 278 10.89 31.74 20.29
N TRP A 279 10.31 30.96 21.23
CA TRP A 279 9.95 29.58 20.93
C TRP A 279 8.92 29.50 19.81
N ARG A 280 9.10 28.53 18.91
CA ARG A 280 8.21 28.38 17.76
C ARG A 280 6.75 28.18 18.18
N THR A 281 5.85 28.82 17.46
CA THR A 281 4.39 28.65 17.60
C THR A 281 3.78 27.77 16.53
N GLU A 282 4.58 27.32 15.57
CA GLU A 282 4.17 26.46 14.46
C GLU A 282 5.28 25.52 14.03
N SER A 283 4.91 24.45 13.34
CA SER A 283 5.82 23.49 12.73
C SER A 283 5.56 23.38 11.21
N PHE A 284 6.62 23.27 10.44
CA PHE A 284 6.57 23.00 9.01
C PHE A 284 6.80 21.50 8.75
N HIS A 285 6.01 20.92 7.87
CA HIS A 285 6.05 19.50 7.50
C HIS A 285 6.04 19.35 5.99
N GLU A 286 6.88 18.45 5.48
CA GLU A 286 6.87 18.09 4.07
C GLU A 286 7.09 16.60 3.87
N HIS A 287 6.48 16.05 2.84
CA HIS A 287 6.69 14.68 2.40
C HIS A 287 6.82 14.62 0.89
N PHE A 288 7.92 14.05 0.40
CA PHE A 288 8.21 13.94 -1.04
C PHE A 288 8.78 12.57 -1.45
N ALA A 289 8.89 11.64 -0.52
CA ALA A 289 9.38 10.29 -0.82
C ALA A 289 8.27 9.40 -1.39
N VAL A 290 8.64 8.42 -2.22
CA VAL A 290 7.72 7.41 -2.79
C VAL A 290 6.53 8.03 -3.54
N ARG A 291 6.72 9.16 -4.20
CA ARG A 291 5.68 9.97 -4.86
C ARG A 291 4.78 9.21 -5.82
N HIS A 292 5.28 8.14 -6.43
CA HIS A 292 4.49 7.26 -7.31
C HIS A 292 3.42 6.42 -6.56
N ARG A 293 3.44 6.41 -5.22
CA ARG A 293 2.50 5.65 -4.38
C ARG A 293 1.87 6.48 -3.26
N ILE A 294 2.51 7.59 -2.90
CA ILE A 294 2.06 8.52 -1.86
C ILE A 294 2.21 9.94 -2.42
N PRO A 295 1.16 10.75 -2.46
CA PRO A 295 1.24 12.13 -2.93
C PRO A 295 2.17 12.97 -2.06
N ALA A 296 2.98 13.83 -2.69
CA ALA A 296 3.81 14.78 -1.97
C ALA A 296 2.97 15.93 -1.41
N PHE A 297 3.29 16.37 -0.21
CA PHE A 297 2.65 17.51 0.43
C PHE A 297 3.63 18.40 1.18
N GLU A 298 3.23 19.64 1.36
CA GLU A 298 3.79 20.64 2.24
C GLU A 298 2.71 21.13 3.19
N GLY A 299 3.05 21.45 4.44
CA GLY A 299 2.05 21.91 5.40
C GLY A 299 2.64 22.64 6.60
N VAL A 300 1.84 23.49 7.20
CA VAL A 300 2.13 24.15 8.48
C VAL A 300 1.06 23.83 9.51
N ARG A 301 1.48 23.66 10.75
CA ARG A 301 0.63 23.36 11.89
C ARG A 301 0.99 24.23 13.08
N ASN A 302 0.01 24.89 13.69
CA ASN A 302 0.13 25.55 14.99
C ASN A 302 -0.73 24.82 16.04
N ALA A 303 -0.89 25.41 17.22
CA ALA A 303 -1.67 24.79 18.29
C ALA A 303 -3.14 24.53 17.91
N ARG A 304 -3.72 25.30 16.99
CA ARG A 304 -5.13 25.20 16.63
C ARG A 304 -5.38 24.78 15.19
N PHE A 305 -4.67 25.35 14.23
CA PHE A 305 -4.93 25.10 12.81
C PHE A 305 -3.79 24.33 12.17
N LYS A 306 -4.16 23.45 11.23
CA LYS A 306 -3.24 22.79 10.31
C LYS A 306 -3.69 23.05 8.89
N TYR A 307 -2.77 23.52 8.05
CA TYR A 307 -2.96 23.72 6.64
C TYR A 307 -1.96 22.90 5.84
N VAL A 308 -2.44 22.23 4.79
CA VAL A 308 -1.64 21.33 3.95
C VAL A 308 -2.01 21.53 2.49
N ARG A 309 -0.98 21.53 1.65
CA ARG A 309 -1.08 21.57 0.18
C ARG A 309 -0.42 20.34 -0.43
N TYR A 310 -1.21 19.55 -1.18
CA TYR A 310 -0.69 18.44 -1.98
C TYR A 310 -0.30 18.92 -3.35
N VAL A 311 0.97 18.71 -3.76
CA VAL A 311 1.56 19.29 -4.96
C VAL A 311 1.44 18.43 -6.22
N ASP A 312 1.21 17.11 -6.07
CA ASP A 312 1.22 16.16 -7.20
C ASP A 312 -0.12 16.02 -7.94
N ASN A 313 -1.21 16.54 -7.40
CA ASN A 313 -2.57 16.30 -7.90
C ASN A 313 -3.37 17.60 -8.14
N GLY A 314 -2.73 18.62 -8.64
CA GLY A 314 -3.36 19.90 -8.97
C GLY A 314 -3.73 20.71 -7.73
N GLU A 315 -2.78 20.84 -6.82
CA GLU A 315 -2.87 21.67 -5.61
C GLU A 315 -4.18 21.45 -4.82
N ARG A 316 -4.26 20.33 -4.14
CA ARG A 316 -5.36 20.03 -3.22
C ARG A 316 -5.01 20.54 -1.83
N GLU A 317 -5.91 21.31 -1.25
CA GLU A 317 -5.72 21.97 0.03
C GLU A 317 -6.59 21.37 1.12
N PHE A 318 -6.05 21.37 2.34
CA PHE A 318 -6.75 21.00 3.56
C PHE A 318 -6.51 22.06 4.62
N LEU A 319 -7.55 22.46 5.30
CA LEU A 319 -7.49 23.27 6.51
C LEU A 319 -8.30 22.57 7.60
N HIS A 320 -7.65 22.29 8.72
CA HIS A 320 -8.29 21.66 9.88
C HIS A 320 -8.21 22.54 11.12
N ASP A 321 -9.29 22.61 11.91
CA ASP A 321 -9.32 23.23 13.24
C ASP A 321 -9.12 22.15 14.29
N LEU A 322 -7.89 21.88 14.68
CA LEU A 322 -7.51 20.80 15.60
C LEU A 322 -8.10 20.94 17.01
N LYS A 323 -8.58 22.15 17.38
CA LYS A 323 -9.23 22.38 18.67
C LYS A 323 -10.67 21.90 18.66
N ASN A 324 -11.40 22.17 17.58
CA ASN A 324 -12.83 21.84 17.46
C ASN A 324 -13.05 20.49 16.75
N ASP A 325 -12.11 20.08 15.91
CA ASP A 325 -12.09 18.82 15.17
C ASP A 325 -10.69 18.16 15.30
N PRO A 326 -10.35 17.63 16.50
CA PRO A 326 -9.06 16.97 16.72
C PRO A 326 -8.89 15.72 15.88
N ASP A 327 -9.97 15.21 15.30
CA ASP A 327 -10.00 14.05 14.43
C ASP A 327 -9.87 14.39 12.95
N GLU A 328 -9.76 15.68 12.60
CA GLU A 328 -9.53 16.12 11.22
C GLU A 328 -10.53 15.51 10.21
N LEU A 329 -11.79 15.42 10.61
CA LEU A 329 -12.87 14.86 9.77
C LEU A 329 -13.40 15.87 8.77
N VAL A 330 -13.26 17.17 9.07
CA VAL A 330 -13.79 18.25 8.24
C VAL A 330 -12.65 19.02 7.60
N ASN A 331 -12.67 19.09 6.27
CA ASN A 331 -11.78 20.00 5.52
C ASN A 331 -12.47 21.38 5.38
N LEU A 332 -11.88 22.39 5.97
CA LEU A 332 -12.39 23.78 5.98
C LEU A 332 -11.85 24.63 4.82
N ALA A 333 -11.06 24.07 3.90
CA ALA A 333 -10.42 24.83 2.81
C ALA A 333 -11.45 25.48 1.86
N ASP A 334 -12.63 24.88 1.70
CA ASP A 334 -13.70 25.42 0.86
C ASP A 334 -14.77 26.20 1.67
N SER A 335 -14.56 26.40 2.98
CA SER A 335 -15.50 27.12 3.85
C SER A 335 -15.35 28.64 3.72
N PRO A 336 -16.38 29.38 3.31
CA PRO A 336 -16.32 30.84 3.23
C PRO A 336 -16.02 31.51 4.58
N GLU A 337 -16.49 30.94 5.69
CA GLU A 337 -16.25 31.44 7.05
C GLU A 337 -14.77 31.35 7.45
N HIS A 338 -14.02 30.43 6.85
CA HIS A 338 -12.60 30.19 7.12
C HIS A 338 -11.67 30.80 6.06
N ALA A 339 -12.19 31.59 5.09
CA ALA A 339 -11.41 32.13 3.98
C ALA A 339 -10.24 33.03 4.46
N VAL A 340 -10.45 33.84 5.51
CA VAL A 340 -9.42 34.69 6.09
C VAL A 340 -8.30 33.82 6.73
N MET A 341 -8.70 32.79 7.49
CA MET A 341 -7.74 31.87 8.11
C MET A 341 -6.97 31.09 7.05
N LEU A 342 -7.65 30.58 6.03
CA LEU A 342 -7.02 29.87 4.92
C LEU A 342 -5.96 30.73 4.23
N LYS A 343 -6.28 32.00 3.96
CA LYS A 343 -5.32 32.96 3.38
C LYS A 343 -4.09 33.16 4.28
N ALA A 344 -4.30 33.32 5.58
CA ALA A 344 -3.21 33.48 6.54
C ALA A 344 -2.31 32.24 6.59
N MET A 345 -2.90 31.04 6.64
CA MET A 345 -2.15 29.78 6.71
C MET A 345 -1.41 29.48 5.38
N ARG A 346 -1.97 29.86 4.22
CA ARG A 346 -1.26 29.80 2.92
C ARG A 346 0.00 30.66 2.95
N GLN A 347 -0.13 31.90 3.44
CA GLN A 347 1.03 32.81 3.54
C GLN A 347 2.11 32.22 4.47
N ARG A 348 1.72 31.67 5.63
CA ARG A 348 2.66 31.02 6.57
C ARG A 348 3.38 29.83 5.94
N LEU A 349 2.65 29.02 5.16
CA LEU A 349 3.26 27.93 4.41
C LEU A 349 4.27 28.44 3.39
N ASP A 350 3.92 29.46 2.60
CA ASP A 350 4.81 30.00 1.55
C ASP A 350 6.07 30.63 2.17
N GLU A 351 5.96 31.29 3.32
CA GLU A 351 7.09 31.80 4.11
C GLU A 351 8.00 30.65 4.56
N SER A 352 7.43 29.57 5.13
CA SER A 352 8.18 28.39 5.57
C SER A 352 8.86 27.68 4.41
N VAL A 353 8.15 27.46 3.32
CA VAL A 353 8.69 26.85 2.09
C VAL A 353 9.89 27.66 1.58
N THR A 354 9.77 28.99 1.56
CA THR A 354 10.86 29.88 1.13
C THR A 354 12.08 29.78 2.05
N ALA A 355 11.84 29.76 3.38
CA ALA A 355 12.89 29.68 4.38
C ALA A 355 13.64 28.34 4.36
N TYR A 356 12.97 27.24 4.02
CA TYR A 356 13.52 25.89 4.12
C TYR A 356 13.87 25.22 2.79
N GLY A 357 14.12 25.96 1.73
CA GLY A 357 14.73 25.44 0.50
C GLY A 357 13.87 25.58 -0.76
N GLY A 358 12.73 26.22 -0.66
CA GLY A 358 11.83 26.50 -1.78
C GLY A 358 10.83 25.36 -2.05
N PRO A 359 9.87 25.59 -2.95
CA PRO A 359 8.75 24.71 -3.18
C PRO A 359 9.16 23.35 -3.72
N LEU A 360 8.48 22.30 -3.28
CA LEU A 360 8.57 20.99 -3.89
C LEU A 360 8.16 21.08 -5.36
N LYS A 361 9.05 20.67 -6.27
CA LYS A 361 8.72 20.60 -7.69
C LYS A 361 7.72 19.46 -7.90
N ALA A 362 6.66 19.74 -8.67
CA ALA A 362 5.76 18.69 -9.12
C ALA A 362 6.56 17.55 -9.80
N ALA A 363 6.16 16.31 -9.59
CA ALA A 363 6.84 15.18 -10.22
C ALA A 363 6.72 15.28 -11.74
N ASN A 364 7.86 15.24 -12.45
CA ASN A 364 7.87 15.00 -13.88
C ASN A 364 7.49 13.52 -14.12
N GLY A 365 6.21 13.25 -14.27
CA GLY A 365 5.68 11.90 -14.45
C GLY A 365 4.21 11.83 -14.01
N PRO A 366 3.53 10.74 -14.31
CA PRO A 366 2.20 10.54 -13.76
C PRO A 366 2.31 10.59 -12.23
N GLY A 367 1.50 11.43 -11.62
CA GLY A 367 1.31 11.48 -10.16
C GLY A 367 0.93 10.11 -9.62
N PRO A 368 0.72 9.98 -8.29
CA PRO A 368 0.28 8.72 -7.73
C PRO A 368 -0.94 8.22 -8.49
N SER A 369 -0.89 6.94 -8.83
CA SER A 369 -1.94 6.24 -9.54
C SER A 369 -3.31 6.58 -8.97
N THR A 370 -4.20 7.14 -9.78
CA THR A 370 -5.61 7.32 -9.42
C THR A 370 -6.37 6.01 -9.61
N VAL A 371 -5.92 4.94 -8.95
CA VAL A 371 -6.65 3.69 -8.91
C VAL A 371 -7.88 3.88 -8.04
N LEU A 372 -9.05 3.91 -8.65
CA LEU A 372 -10.31 3.93 -7.90
C LEU A 372 -10.69 2.52 -7.49
N HIS A 373 -11.08 2.38 -6.23
CA HIS A 373 -11.60 1.11 -5.74
C HIS A 373 -12.92 0.77 -6.45
N PRO A 374 -13.11 -0.45 -6.99
CA PRO A 374 -14.36 -0.82 -7.67
C PRO A 374 -15.61 -0.71 -6.80
N GLU A 375 -15.46 -0.84 -5.47
CA GLU A 375 -16.56 -0.75 -4.51
C GLU A 375 -17.03 0.68 -4.24
N ALA A 376 -16.25 1.69 -4.60
CA ALA A 376 -16.61 3.12 -4.50
C ALA A 376 -17.43 3.60 -5.72
N ALA A 377 -18.16 2.72 -6.37
CA ALA A 377 -18.95 3.06 -7.55
C ALA A 377 -20.15 3.94 -7.16
N ALA A 378 -19.98 5.24 -7.34
CA ALA A 378 -21.12 6.16 -7.28
C ALA A 378 -22.21 5.73 -8.28
N LYS A 379 -23.46 5.79 -7.86
CA LYS A 379 -24.66 5.60 -8.71
C LYS A 379 -24.66 6.63 -9.84
N THR A 380 -23.93 6.37 -10.91
CA THR A 380 -23.91 7.24 -12.09
C THR A 380 -24.97 6.73 -13.08
N ARG A 381 -25.78 7.64 -13.63
CA ARG A 381 -26.79 7.31 -14.64
C ARG A 381 -26.09 6.73 -15.87
N PHE A 382 -26.53 5.54 -16.31
CA PHE A 382 -26.16 4.97 -17.61
C PHE A 382 -26.51 5.95 -18.74
N GLN A 383 -25.70 5.96 -19.79
CA GLN A 383 -26.06 6.60 -21.04
C GLN A 383 -27.34 5.93 -21.59
N LYS A 384 -28.14 6.67 -22.35
CA LYS A 384 -29.35 6.12 -22.98
C LYS A 384 -28.95 4.97 -23.92
N ALA A 385 -29.64 3.84 -23.85
CA ALA A 385 -29.43 2.71 -24.73
C ALA A 385 -29.66 3.10 -26.19
N ASP A 386 -28.91 2.52 -27.13
CA ASP A 386 -29.15 2.60 -28.57
C ASP A 386 -30.41 1.80 -28.97
N ALA A 387 -30.76 1.81 -30.28
CA ALA A 387 -31.93 1.12 -30.80
C ALA A 387 -31.89 -0.41 -30.57
N ASP A 388 -30.69 -0.98 -30.46
CA ASP A 388 -30.48 -2.40 -30.21
C ASP A 388 -30.41 -2.74 -28.72
N GLY A 389 -30.52 -1.74 -27.84
CA GLY A 389 -30.47 -1.86 -26.39
C GLY A 389 -29.05 -1.92 -25.80
N PHE A 390 -28.02 -1.51 -26.52
CA PHE A 390 -26.66 -1.38 -26.02
C PHE A 390 -26.42 -0.01 -25.40
N VAL A 391 -25.68 0.00 -24.30
CA VAL A 391 -25.21 1.20 -23.59
C VAL A 391 -23.71 1.32 -23.77
N SER A 392 -23.22 2.52 -24.15
CA SER A 392 -21.79 2.78 -24.22
C SER A 392 -21.16 2.80 -22.84
N LEU A 393 -20.02 2.11 -22.70
CA LEU A 393 -19.21 2.06 -21.49
C LEU A 393 -18.13 3.14 -21.44
N PHE A 394 -18.01 3.96 -22.48
CA PHE A 394 -16.98 4.96 -22.62
C PHE A 394 -17.51 6.20 -23.38
N ASP A 395 -17.21 7.39 -22.87
CA ASP A 395 -17.67 8.67 -23.43
C ASP A 395 -16.77 9.21 -24.54
N GLY A 396 -15.71 8.48 -24.91
CA GLY A 396 -14.72 8.88 -25.91
C GLY A 396 -13.74 9.97 -25.42
N LYS A 397 -13.86 10.46 -24.20
CA LYS A 397 -13.10 11.62 -23.72
C LYS A 397 -12.27 11.36 -22.48
N ARG A 398 -12.82 10.67 -21.48
CA ARG A 398 -12.19 10.55 -20.15
C ARG A 398 -12.45 9.18 -19.51
N LEU A 399 -11.52 8.72 -18.67
CA LEU A 399 -11.65 7.46 -17.91
C LEU A 399 -12.48 7.63 -16.62
N ARG A 400 -13.42 8.59 -16.53
CA ARG A 400 -14.22 8.83 -15.32
C ARG A 400 -15.01 7.62 -14.84
N GLN A 401 -15.39 6.75 -15.77
CA GLN A 401 -16.19 5.55 -15.52
C GLN A 401 -15.32 4.32 -15.23
N TRP A 402 -14.01 4.49 -15.22
CA TRP A 402 -13.03 3.42 -15.12
C TRP A 402 -12.08 3.65 -13.95
N ALA A 403 -11.61 2.57 -13.34
CA ALA A 403 -10.63 2.55 -12.27
C ALA A 403 -9.37 1.85 -12.74
N GLY A 404 -8.23 2.51 -12.66
CA GLY A 404 -6.93 1.95 -13.06
C GLY A 404 -5.82 2.97 -12.90
N ASP A 405 -4.59 2.53 -13.10
CA ASP A 405 -3.40 3.37 -13.01
C ASP A 405 -3.33 4.33 -14.20
N THR A 406 -3.48 5.63 -13.95
CA THR A 406 -3.41 6.67 -15.00
C THR A 406 -2.03 6.82 -15.63
N GLY A 407 -0.99 6.26 -15.02
CA GLY A 407 0.33 6.13 -15.63
C GLY A 407 0.40 5.03 -16.70
N LEU A 408 -0.53 4.08 -16.64
CA LEU A 408 -0.62 2.95 -17.57
C LEU A 408 -1.75 3.11 -18.59
N TRP A 409 -2.83 3.85 -18.23
CA TRP A 409 -4.03 4.01 -19.03
C TRP A 409 -4.31 5.47 -19.36
N SER A 410 -4.57 5.74 -20.62
CA SER A 410 -4.84 7.09 -21.14
C SER A 410 -5.95 7.08 -22.18
N VAL A 411 -6.41 8.26 -22.62
CA VAL A 411 -7.36 8.43 -23.70
C VAL A 411 -6.75 9.32 -24.79
N LYS A 412 -6.83 8.89 -26.03
CA LYS A 412 -6.43 9.68 -27.19
C LYS A 412 -7.38 9.41 -28.35
N ASN A 413 -7.90 10.45 -28.98
CA ASN A 413 -8.77 10.36 -30.16
C ASN A 413 -9.94 9.36 -30.02
N GLY A 414 -10.65 9.38 -28.89
CA GLY A 414 -11.77 8.49 -28.65
C GLY A 414 -11.41 7.04 -28.32
N THR A 415 -10.13 6.75 -28.10
CA THR A 415 -9.59 5.43 -27.82
C THR A 415 -8.99 5.36 -26.42
N ILE A 416 -9.29 4.32 -25.66
CA ILE A 416 -8.60 3.98 -24.43
C ILE A 416 -7.30 3.28 -24.82
N ILE A 417 -6.16 3.76 -24.31
CA ILE A 417 -4.84 3.20 -24.57
C ILE A 417 -4.23 2.73 -23.26
N GLY A 418 -3.93 1.45 -23.19
CA GLY A 418 -3.13 0.84 -22.14
C GLY A 418 -1.71 0.57 -22.63
N LYS A 419 -0.69 0.97 -21.87
CA LYS A 419 0.71 0.82 -22.26
C LYS A 419 1.58 0.40 -21.09
N THR A 420 2.50 -0.55 -21.35
CA THR A 420 3.55 -0.94 -20.41
C THR A 420 4.91 -1.00 -21.12
N ASP A 421 5.96 -0.63 -20.39
CA ASP A 421 7.36 -0.72 -20.81
C ASP A 421 8.03 -2.06 -20.46
N GLY A 422 7.26 -3.02 -19.93
CA GLY A 422 7.75 -4.33 -19.52
C GLY A 422 8.26 -4.40 -18.08
N THR A 423 8.17 -3.33 -17.29
CA THR A 423 8.66 -3.32 -15.91
C THR A 423 7.63 -3.79 -14.88
N LEU A 424 6.39 -4.06 -15.29
CA LEU A 424 5.33 -4.52 -14.41
C LEU A 424 5.71 -5.81 -13.68
N LYS A 425 5.56 -5.82 -12.35
CA LYS A 425 5.81 -7.00 -11.51
C LYS A 425 4.61 -7.95 -11.44
N GLN A 426 3.42 -7.46 -11.79
CA GLN A 426 2.17 -8.21 -11.84
C GLN A 426 1.22 -7.60 -12.86
N ASN A 427 0.20 -8.36 -13.27
CA ASN A 427 -0.86 -7.85 -14.13
C ASN A 427 -1.60 -6.69 -13.48
N ARG A 428 -1.91 -5.65 -14.26
CA ARG A 428 -2.63 -4.45 -13.85
C ARG A 428 -3.88 -4.31 -14.68
N PHE A 429 -4.91 -3.70 -14.11
CA PHE A 429 -6.23 -3.68 -14.75
C PHE A 429 -6.85 -2.29 -14.77
N LEU A 430 -7.68 -2.06 -15.80
CA LEU A 430 -8.61 -0.94 -15.89
C LEU A 430 -10.01 -1.50 -15.65
N ALA A 431 -10.59 -1.26 -14.49
CA ALA A 431 -11.88 -1.80 -14.08
C ALA A 431 -13.02 -0.81 -14.31
N TRP A 432 -14.16 -1.28 -14.77
CA TRP A 432 -15.37 -0.48 -14.91
C TRP A 432 -16.07 -0.29 -13.56
N LYS A 433 -16.39 0.98 -13.21
CA LYS A 433 -16.81 1.38 -11.86
C LYS A 433 -18.29 1.25 -11.56
N HIS A 434 -19.15 1.12 -12.58
CA HIS A 434 -20.57 1.45 -12.41
C HIS A 434 -21.43 0.37 -11.80
N SER A 435 -21.12 -0.91 -12.05
CA SER A 435 -21.89 -2.02 -11.50
C SER A 435 -21.18 -3.35 -11.75
N THR A 436 -21.66 -4.39 -11.10
CA THR A 436 -21.40 -5.78 -11.51
C THR A 436 -22.22 -6.11 -12.76
N VAL A 437 -21.73 -7.06 -13.55
CA VAL A 437 -22.43 -7.65 -14.70
C VAL A 437 -22.75 -9.11 -14.40
N ARG A 438 -23.98 -9.51 -14.74
CA ARG A 438 -24.47 -10.88 -14.53
C ARG A 438 -24.66 -11.59 -15.86
N ASN A 439 -25.69 -11.24 -16.61
CA ASN A 439 -25.99 -11.75 -17.94
C ASN A 439 -25.87 -10.59 -18.93
N PHE A 440 -25.11 -10.74 -19.99
CA PHE A 440 -24.81 -9.63 -20.89
C PHE A 440 -24.31 -10.07 -22.27
N ASP A 441 -24.43 -9.16 -23.24
CA ASP A 441 -23.71 -9.15 -24.53
C ASP A 441 -22.78 -7.93 -24.51
N LEU A 442 -21.47 -8.15 -24.46
CA LEU A 442 -20.42 -7.12 -24.45
C LEU A 442 -19.73 -7.11 -25.82
N ARG A 443 -19.58 -5.93 -26.40
CA ARG A 443 -18.90 -5.75 -27.69
C ARG A 443 -17.93 -4.59 -27.63
N MET A 444 -16.81 -4.75 -28.30
CA MET A 444 -15.78 -3.71 -28.40
C MET A 444 -14.82 -4.01 -29.55
N LYS A 445 -14.11 -2.99 -30.00
CA LYS A 445 -12.94 -3.18 -30.86
C LYS A 445 -11.66 -3.10 -30.03
N VAL A 446 -10.76 -4.03 -30.31
CA VAL A 446 -9.46 -4.13 -29.65
C VAL A 446 -8.36 -4.19 -30.70
N LYS A 447 -7.27 -3.47 -30.44
CA LYS A 447 -6.03 -3.58 -31.21
C LYS A 447 -4.88 -3.77 -30.22
N ILE A 448 -3.99 -4.72 -30.48
CA ILE A 448 -2.84 -5.02 -29.61
C ILE A 448 -1.55 -5.04 -30.43
N SER A 449 -0.47 -4.51 -29.86
CA SER A 449 0.85 -4.54 -30.49
C SER A 449 1.37 -5.97 -30.67
N ALA A 450 2.22 -6.21 -31.66
CA ALA A 450 2.87 -7.50 -31.89
C ALA A 450 3.55 -8.05 -30.62
N GLY A 451 3.40 -9.33 -30.35
CA GLY A 451 3.90 -9.98 -29.14
C GLY A 451 3.22 -9.56 -27.83
N GLY A 452 2.15 -8.75 -27.90
CA GLY A 452 1.38 -8.30 -26.74
C GLY A 452 0.50 -9.41 -26.17
N ASN A 453 0.19 -9.28 -24.86
CA ASN A 453 -0.75 -10.14 -24.14
C ASN A 453 -1.62 -9.24 -23.23
N SER A 454 -2.93 -9.37 -23.36
CA SER A 454 -3.95 -8.64 -22.64
C SER A 454 -5.15 -9.56 -22.38
N GLY A 455 -6.23 -9.01 -21.80
CA GLY A 455 -7.45 -9.77 -21.58
C GLY A 455 -8.63 -8.89 -21.20
N ILE A 456 -9.82 -9.37 -21.54
CA ILE A 456 -11.10 -8.78 -21.20
C ILE A 456 -11.68 -9.58 -20.04
N GLN A 457 -11.60 -9.04 -18.84
CA GLN A 457 -12.11 -9.65 -17.61
C GLN A 457 -13.61 -9.41 -17.47
N TYR A 458 -14.33 -10.42 -17.04
CA TYR A 458 -15.75 -10.30 -16.72
C TYR A 458 -16.14 -11.19 -15.54
N ARG A 459 -17.20 -10.80 -14.83
CA ARG A 459 -17.59 -11.44 -13.56
C ARG A 459 -16.40 -11.58 -12.61
N ALA A 460 -15.49 -10.61 -12.67
CA ALA A 460 -14.28 -10.62 -11.89
C ALA A 460 -14.52 -10.06 -10.48
N LYS A 461 -13.63 -10.41 -9.56
CA LYS A 461 -13.60 -9.89 -8.18
C LYS A 461 -12.37 -9.01 -8.01
N SER A 462 -12.52 -7.90 -7.32
CA SER A 462 -11.39 -7.07 -6.90
C SER A 462 -10.50 -7.81 -5.91
N ARG A 463 -9.19 -7.63 -6.03
CA ARG A 463 -8.17 -8.26 -5.16
C ARG A 463 -7.28 -7.16 -4.54
N PRO A 464 -7.87 -6.25 -3.75
CA PRO A 464 -7.14 -5.09 -3.20
C PRO A 464 -6.00 -5.49 -2.28
N GLU A 465 -6.04 -6.69 -1.68
CA GLU A 465 -4.95 -7.27 -0.90
C GLU A 465 -3.70 -7.61 -1.73
N ILE A 466 -3.85 -7.68 -3.07
CA ILE A 466 -2.74 -7.89 -4.01
C ILE A 466 -2.34 -6.55 -4.64
N GLY A 467 -3.30 -5.69 -4.91
CA GLY A 467 -3.14 -4.36 -5.46
C GLY A 467 -4.49 -3.76 -5.80
N LEU A 468 -4.65 -2.44 -5.62
CA LEU A 468 -5.95 -1.76 -5.78
C LEU A 468 -6.56 -1.86 -7.19
N ASP A 469 -5.73 -2.10 -8.19
CA ASP A 469 -6.12 -2.33 -9.58
C ASP A 469 -5.91 -3.79 -10.03
N VAL A 470 -5.94 -4.72 -9.10
CA VAL A 470 -5.83 -6.17 -9.40
C VAL A 470 -7.19 -6.82 -9.28
N VAL A 471 -7.50 -7.69 -10.23
CA VAL A 471 -8.74 -8.48 -10.25
C VAL A 471 -8.44 -9.97 -10.46
N SER A 472 -9.43 -10.82 -10.16
CA SER A 472 -9.45 -12.25 -10.47
C SER A 472 -10.81 -12.61 -11.05
N GLY A 473 -10.87 -13.50 -12.05
CA GLY A 473 -12.14 -13.94 -12.63
C GLY A 473 -12.00 -14.43 -14.06
N TYR A 474 -13.12 -14.64 -14.74
CA TYR A 474 -13.13 -15.08 -16.13
C TYR A 474 -12.51 -14.02 -17.05
N GLN A 475 -11.79 -14.49 -18.06
CA GLN A 475 -11.10 -13.68 -19.04
C GLN A 475 -11.27 -14.24 -20.45
N CYS A 476 -11.59 -13.37 -21.39
CA CYS A 476 -11.35 -13.58 -22.80
C CYS A 476 -9.95 -13.04 -23.12
N ASP A 477 -9.03 -13.91 -23.45
CA ASP A 477 -7.65 -13.50 -23.74
C ASP A 477 -7.57 -12.72 -25.06
N VAL A 478 -6.68 -11.71 -25.05
CA VAL A 478 -6.31 -10.90 -26.20
C VAL A 478 -4.82 -11.05 -26.42
N VAL A 479 -4.44 -11.95 -27.31
CA VAL A 479 -3.02 -12.32 -27.50
C VAL A 479 -2.64 -12.13 -28.96
N ALA A 480 -1.60 -11.32 -29.19
CA ALA A 480 -1.03 -11.18 -30.51
C ALA A 480 -0.23 -12.44 -30.91
N ASP A 481 -0.30 -12.81 -32.17
CA ASP A 481 0.55 -13.83 -32.79
C ASP A 481 0.46 -15.25 -32.17
N ALA A 482 -0.65 -15.58 -31.50
CA ALA A 482 -0.84 -16.88 -30.87
C ALA A 482 -2.30 -17.33 -30.92
N SER A 483 -2.69 -17.90 -32.07
CA SER A 483 -4.09 -18.28 -32.40
C SER A 483 -4.76 -19.19 -31.37
N ALA A 484 -4.03 -20.12 -30.77
CA ALA A 484 -4.57 -21.02 -29.74
C ALA A 484 -4.96 -20.33 -28.43
N TYR A 485 -4.43 -19.14 -28.17
CA TYR A 485 -4.69 -18.38 -26.96
C TYR A 485 -5.65 -17.21 -27.19
N ASN A 486 -5.67 -16.65 -28.40
CA ASN A 486 -6.48 -15.47 -28.69
C ASN A 486 -7.98 -15.82 -28.68
N GLY A 487 -8.74 -15.15 -27.79
CA GLY A 487 -10.15 -15.43 -27.56
C GLY A 487 -10.44 -16.65 -26.69
N MET A 488 -9.43 -17.32 -26.11
CA MET A 488 -9.61 -18.47 -25.22
C MET A 488 -10.36 -18.10 -23.94
N MET A 489 -10.81 -19.13 -23.22
CA MET A 489 -11.42 -19.02 -21.90
C MET A 489 -10.35 -19.24 -20.82
N TYR A 490 -10.09 -18.19 -20.06
CA TYR A 490 -9.12 -18.19 -18.97
C TYR A 490 -9.78 -17.73 -17.65
N GLU A 491 -9.21 -18.08 -16.52
CA GLU A 491 -9.59 -17.53 -15.23
C GLU A 491 -8.36 -16.94 -14.53
N GLU A 492 -8.28 -15.62 -14.55
CA GLU A 492 -7.16 -14.88 -13.96
C GLU A 492 -7.11 -15.09 -12.45
N ARG A 493 -5.95 -15.52 -11.94
CA ARG A 493 -5.73 -15.82 -10.52
C ARG A 493 -6.74 -16.82 -9.93
N GLY A 494 -7.26 -17.71 -10.75
CA GLY A 494 -8.18 -18.76 -10.41
C GLY A 494 -7.72 -20.10 -10.98
N ARG A 495 -8.61 -20.78 -11.69
CA ARG A 495 -8.37 -22.12 -12.27
C ARG A 495 -7.44 -22.11 -13.50
N GLY A 496 -7.00 -20.93 -14.01
CA GLY A 496 -6.14 -20.83 -15.19
C GLY A 496 -6.89 -21.08 -16.50
N ILE A 497 -6.29 -21.82 -17.46
CA ILE A 497 -6.92 -22.13 -18.74
C ILE A 497 -8.13 -23.03 -18.51
N LEU A 498 -9.31 -22.53 -18.86
CA LEU A 498 -10.56 -23.28 -18.84
C LEU A 498 -10.85 -23.95 -20.18
N GLY A 499 -10.40 -23.37 -21.29
CA GLY A 499 -10.46 -23.92 -22.63
C GLY A 499 -9.67 -23.06 -23.61
N PHE A 500 -9.00 -23.67 -24.56
CA PHE A 500 -8.26 -22.97 -25.62
C PHE A 500 -9.19 -22.39 -26.67
N SER A 501 -8.66 -21.48 -27.51
CA SER A 501 -9.39 -21.01 -28.68
C SER A 501 -9.76 -22.18 -29.60
N GLY A 502 -11.00 -22.21 -30.05
CA GLY A 502 -11.56 -23.29 -30.85
C GLY A 502 -12.17 -24.46 -30.07
N GLU A 503 -12.11 -24.45 -28.74
CA GLU A 503 -12.68 -25.51 -27.90
C GLU A 503 -14.09 -25.18 -27.37
N LYS A 504 -14.95 -26.22 -27.38
CA LYS A 504 -16.21 -26.24 -26.59
C LYS A 504 -15.95 -27.03 -25.32
N VAL A 505 -16.18 -26.40 -24.17
CA VAL A 505 -15.80 -26.96 -22.88
C VAL A 505 -16.99 -27.05 -21.93
N VAL A 506 -17.06 -28.15 -21.21
CA VAL A 506 -17.93 -28.32 -20.04
C VAL A 506 -17.03 -28.46 -18.81
N VAL A 507 -17.21 -27.56 -17.83
CA VAL A 507 -16.62 -27.73 -16.51
C VAL A 507 -17.62 -28.50 -15.65
N ALA A 508 -17.24 -29.70 -15.25
CA ALA A 508 -18.09 -30.60 -14.46
C ALA A 508 -18.26 -30.08 -13.01
N PRO A 509 -19.25 -30.58 -12.24
CA PRO A 509 -19.46 -30.18 -10.86
C PRO A 509 -18.26 -30.39 -9.94
N ASP A 510 -17.39 -31.37 -10.23
CA ASP A 510 -16.15 -31.65 -9.53
C ASP A 510 -14.98 -30.74 -9.95
N GLY A 511 -15.23 -29.78 -10.85
CA GLY A 511 -14.23 -28.83 -11.36
C GLY A 511 -13.35 -29.35 -12.51
N LYS A 512 -13.52 -30.61 -12.94
CA LYS A 512 -12.81 -31.13 -14.13
C LYS A 512 -13.31 -30.45 -15.39
N ARG A 513 -12.39 -30.18 -16.30
CA ARG A 513 -12.61 -29.45 -17.56
C ARG A 513 -12.54 -30.39 -18.73
N TRP A 514 -13.64 -30.49 -19.47
CA TRP A 514 -13.82 -31.43 -20.56
C TRP A 514 -13.99 -30.72 -21.89
N VAL A 515 -13.16 -31.01 -22.86
CA VAL A 515 -13.39 -30.60 -24.24
C VAL A 515 -14.41 -31.56 -24.83
N VAL A 516 -15.60 -31.03 -25.13
CA VAL A 516 -16.75 -31.79 -25.65
C VAL A 516 -16.98 -31.58 -27.14
N GLY A 517 -16.19 -30.70 -27.76
CA GLY A 517 -16.28 -30.43 -29.22
C GLY A 517 -15.30 -29.33 -29.62
N GLY A 518 -15.23 -29.04 -30.89
CA GLY A 518 -14.34 -28.02 -31.48
C GLY A 518 -15.07 -27.04 -32.38
N MET A 519 -14.43 -25.92 -32.64
CA MET A 519 -14.78 -24.87 -33.59
C MET A 519 -13.57 -24.56 -34.46
N PRO A 520 -13.75 -24.08 -35.71
CA PRO A 520 -12.63 -23.70 -36.55
C PRO A 520 -11.77 -22.62 -35.90
N ILE A 521 -10.46 -22.82 -35.82
CA ILE A 521 -9.52 -21.80 -35.35
C ILE A 521 -9.19 -20.89 -36.55
N LYS A 522 -9.25 -19.58 -36.31
CA LYS A 522 -8.86 -18.55 -37.25
C LYS A 522 -7.68 -17.75 -36.71
N GLU A 523 -6.76 -17.39 -37.58
CA GLU A 523 -5.70 -16.44 -37.25
C GLU A 523 -6.20 -15.01 -37.41
N PHE A 524 -5.81 -14.14 -36.51
CA PHE A 524 -6.13 -12.72 -36.48
C PHE A 524 -4.82 -11.93 -36.50
N ALA A 525 -4.70 -10.97 -37.41
CA ALA A 525 -3.49 -10.20 -37.58
C ALA A 525 -3.26 -9.30 -36.34
N SER A 526 -2.07 -9.36 -35.74
CA SER A 526 -1.69 -8.41 -34.70
C SER A 526 -1.60 -6.99 -35.29
N SER A 527 -1.79 -5.98 -34.41
CA SER A 527 -1.75 -4.56 -34.80
C SER A 527 -2.88 -4.09 -35.73
N GLU A 528 -3.90 -4.91 -35.93
CA GLU A 528 -5.17 -4.54 -36.57
C GLU A 528 -6.31 -4.43 -35.57
N TRP A 529 -7.40 -3.77 -35.97
CA TRP A 529 -8.60 -3.69 -35.17
C TRP A 529 -9.48 -4.91 -35.36
N HIS A 530 -9.80 -5.61 -34.27
CA HIS A 530 -10.72 -6.75 -34.26
C HIS A 530 -11.91 -6.49 -33.33
N GLU A 531 -13.10 -6.91 -33.75
CA GLU A 531 -14.30 -6.88 -32.92
C GLU A 531 -14.33 -8.08 -31.98
N TYR A 532 -14.27 -7.84 -30.69
CA TYR A 532 -14.49 -8.85 -29.65
C TYR A 532 -15.92 -8.78 -29.15
N ARG A 533 -16.54 -9.95 -29.06
CA ARG A 533 -17.87 -10.11 -28.44
C ARG A 533 -17.81 -11.18 -27.37
N ILE A 534 -18.38 -10.87 -26.19
CA ILE A 534 -18.53 -11.78 -25.07
C ILE A 534 -20.01 -11.87 -24.73
N LEU A 535 -20.60 -13.06 -24.85
CA LEU A 535 -22.00 -13.31 -24.51
C LEU A 535 -22.08 -14.26 -23.32
N VAL A 536 -22.71 -13.82 -22.24
CA VAL A 536 -22.83 -14.57 -21.00
C VAL A 536 -24.29 -14.70 -20.59
N ARG A 537 -24.76 -15.95 -20.40
CA ARG A 537 -26.12 -16.29 -19.99
C ARG A 537 -26.07 -17.38 -18.93
N GLY A 538 -26.45 -17.05 -17.70
CA GLY A 538 -26.32 -17.99 -16.58
C GLY A 538 -24.90 -18.51 -16.42
N ASN A 539 -24.68 -19.80 -16.52
CA ASN A 539 -23.37 -20.46 -16.45
C ASN A 539 -22.75 -20.74 -17.84
N HIS A 540 -23.29 -20.15 -18.91
CA HIS A 540 -22.82 -20.32 -20.28
C HIS A 540 -22.08 -19.06 -20.75
N CYS A 541 -20.81 -19.19 -21.08
CA CYS A 541 -19.92 -18.11 -21.55
C CYS A 541 -19.41 -18.42 -22.96
N GLN A 542 -19.51 -17.46 -23.85
CA GLN A 542 -19.12 -17.61 -25.24
C GLN A 542 -18.32 -16.39 -25.71
N HIS A 543 -17.28 -16.61 -26.53
CA HIS A 543 -16.43 -15.55 -27.10
C HIS A 543 -16.41 -15.61 -28.61
N TRP A 544 -16.30 -14.44 -29.25
CA TRP A 544 -16.11 -14.28 -30.69
C TRP A 544 -15.08 -13.21 -30.99
N ILE A 545 -14.37 -13.37 -32.09
CA ILE A 545 -13.51 -12.36 -32.72
C ILE A 545 -13.94 -12.23 -34.17
N ASP A 546 -14.28 -11.02 -34.65
CA ASP A 546 -14.77 -10.74 -36.02
C ASP A 546 -15.89 -11.70 -36.46
N GLY A 547 -16.82 -11.97 -35.56
CA GLY A 547 -17.94 -12.90 -35.82
C GLY A 547 -17.60 -14.38 -35.76
N HIS A 548 -16.33 -14.78 -35.63
CA HIS A 548 -15.91 -16.17 -35.49
C HIS A 548 -15.90 -16.58 -34.00
N ALA A 549 -16.60 -17.65 -33.66
CA ALA A 549 -16.61 -18.18 -32.30
C ALA A 549 -15.23 -18.75 -31.93
N THR A 550 -14.68 -18.30 -30.83
CA THR A 550 -13.35 -18.72 -30.33
C THR A 550 -13.43 -19.54 -29.06
N ALA A 551 -14.46 -19.36 -28.22
CA ALA A 551 -14.68 -20.19 -27.04
C ALA A 551 -16.18 -20.36 -26.74
N ASP A 552 -16.53 -21.55 -26.25
CA ASP A 552 -17.89 -21.91 -25.83
C ASP A 552 -17.78 -22.77 -24.56
N MET A 553 -18.18 -22.24 -23.42
CA MET A 553 -17.99 -22.92 -22.12
C MET A 553 -19.27 -22.90 -21.30
N VAL A 554 -19.63 -24.07 -20.73
CA VAL A 554 -20.64 -24.15 -19.68
C VAL A 554 -19.98 -24.62 -18.37
N ASP A 555 -20.12 -23.81 -17.32
CA ASP A 555 -19.47 -24.05 -16.03
C ASP A 555 -20.50 -24.54 -15.00
N HIS A 556 -20.42 -25.83 -14.67
CA HIS A 556 -21.26 -26.47 -13.63
C HIS A 556 -20.58 -26.53 -12.25
N HIS A 557 -19.31 -26.11 -12.11
CA HIS A 557 -18.57 -26.16 -10.86
C HIS A 557 -19.04 -25.03 -9.91
N GLU A 558 -20.00 -25.35 -9.06
CA GLU A 558 -20.69 -24.37 -8.21
C GLU A 558 -19.75 -23.61 -7.29
N ALA A 559 -18.77 -24.28 -6.70
CA ALA A 559 -17.80 -23.66 -5.80
C ALA A 559 -16.80 -22.72 -6.52
N GLY A 560 -16.60 -22.92 -7.85
CA GLY A 560 -15.60 -22.14 -8.61
C GLY A 560 -16.19 -21.17 -9.62
N ARG A 561 -17.46 -21.31 -10.01
CA ARG A 561 -18.10 -20.43 -10.99
C ARG A 561 -18.46 -19.07 -10.39
N ALA A 562 -18.30 -18.00 -11.16
CA ALA A 562 -18.85 -16.70 -10.86
C ALA A 562 -20.10 -16.44 -11.74
N LEU A 563 -21.21 -16.02 -11.12
CA LEU A 563 -22.44 -15.66 -11.82
C LEU A 563 -22.59 -14.16 -12.00
N GLU A 564 -21.81 -13.35 -11.29
CA GLU A 564 -21.74 -11.89 -11.42
C GLU A 564 -20.35 -11.37 -11.00
N GLY A 565 -20.05 -10.13 -11.33
CA GLY A 565 -18.81 -9.45 -10.95
C GLY A 565 -18.50 -8.29 -11.87
N ILE A 566 -17.33 -7.71 -11.74
CA ILE A 566 -16.90 -6.51 -12.46
C ILE A 566 -16.34 -6.84 -13.86
N LEU A 567 -16.33 -5.81 -14.73
CA LEU A 567 -15.59 -5.82 -16.00
C LEU A 567 -14.24 -5.14 -15.81
N ALA A 568 -13.20 -5.65 -16.48
CA ALA A 568 -11.89 -4.99 -16.47
C ALA A 568 -11.07 -5.36 -17.72
N PHE A 569 -10.08 -4.52 -18.05
CA PHE A 569 -9.09 -4.77 -19.12
C PHE A 569 -7.71 -4.95 -18.52
N GLN A 570 -6.96 -5.91 -19.02
CA GLN A 570 -5.64 -6.29 -18.51
C GLN A 570 -4.52 -5.56 -19.22
N LEU A 571 -3.49 -5.16 -18.46
CA LEU A 571 -2.11 -5.02 -18.93
C LEU A 571 -1.26 -6.11 -18.30
N HIS A 572 -0.78 -7.04 -19.14
CA HIS A 572 -0.03 -8.19 -18.67
C HIS A 572 1.40 -7.79 -18.29
N LYS A 573 1.92 -8.37 -17.20
CA LYS A 573 3.34 -8.30 -16.86
C LYS A 573 4.17 -9.03 -17.93
N GLY A 574 5.30 -8.51 -18.32
CA GLY A 574 6.16 -9.18 -19.29
C GLY A 574 6.76 -8.21 -20.29
N LYS A 575 6.65 -8.50 -21.59
CA LYS A 575 7.21 -7.66 -22.65
C LYS A 575 6.49 -6.30 -22.73
N PRO A 576 7.17 -5.23 -23.18
CA PRO A 576 6.50 -3.99 -23.52
C PRO A 576 5.36 -4.21 -24.49
N MET A 577 4.21 -3.57 -24.24
CA MET A 577 3.04 -3.70 -25.11
C MET A 577 2.15 -2.47 -25.07
N THR A 578 1.31 -2.36 -26.12
CA THR A 578 0.21 -1.40 -26.18
C THR A 578 -1.07 -2.14 -26.53
N VAL A 579 -2.15 -1.88 -25.79
CA VAL A 579 -3.51 -2.30 -26.13
C VAL A 579 -4.38 -1.05 -26.31
N GLU A 580 -5.17 -1.04 -27.36
CA GLU A 580 -6.09 0.04 -27.71
C GLU A 580 -7.52 -0.51 -27.73
N LEU A 581 -8.48 0.23 -27.15
CA LEU A 581 -9.87 -0.17 -26.99
C LEU A 581 -10.80 0.95 -27.45
N THR A 582 -11.80 0.61 -28.29
CA THR A 582 -12.83 1.55 -28.72
C THR A 582 -14.17 0.84 -28.92
N ASP A 583 -15.25 1.58 -29.20
CA ASP A 583 -16.59 1.07 -29.44
C ASP A 583 -17.12 0.15 -28.32
N LEU A 584 -16.74 0.46 -27.07
CA LEU A 584 -17.11 -0.34 -25.90
C LEU A 584 -18.60 -0.19 -25.59
N LYS A 585 -19.38 -1.25 -25.74
CA LYS A 585 -20.81 -1.24 -25.43
C LYS A 585 -21.29 -2.56 -24.85
N ILE A 586 -22.27 -2.45 -23.94
CA ILE A 586 -22.87 -3.60 -23.28
C ILE A 586 -24.38 -3.55 -23.38
N LYS A 587 -24.99 -4.71 -23.58
CA LYS A 587 -26.42 -4.94 -23.41
C LYS A 587 -26.60 -5.88 -22.22
N GLN A 588 -27.22 -5.41 -21.15
CA GLN A 588 -27.60 -6.27 -20.03
C GLN A 588 -28.78 -7.16 -20.45
N LEU A 589 -28.71 -8.42 -20.09
CA LEU A 589 -29.74 -9.42 -20.30
C LEU A 589 -30.46 -9.67 -18.97
N PRO A 590 -31.68 -10.28 -18.97
CA PRO A 590 -32.41 -10.54 -17.75
C PRO A 590 -31.60 -11.34 -16.73
N ASP A 591 -31.65 -10.94 -15.46
CA ASP A 591 -30.88 -11.55 -14.38
C ASP A 591 -31.36 -12.96 -14.02
N ASN A 592 -32.62 -13.27 -14.31
CA ASN A 592 -33.30 -14.53 -14.01
C ASN A 592 -33.18 -15.59 -15.11
N LEU A 593 -32.21 -15.46 -16.03
CA LEU A 593 -31.98 -16.51 -17.04
C LEU A 593 -31.60 -17.81 -16.35
N PRO A 594 -32.21 -18.95 -16.79
CA PRO A 594 -31.93 -20.25 -16.19
C PRO A 594 -30.48 -20.69 -16.42
N LEU A 595 -29.92 -21.41 -15.47
CA LEU A 595 -28.64 -22.07 -15.66
C LEU A 595 -28.84 -23.32 -16.53
N LYS A 596 -27.90 -23.59 -17.43
CA LYS A 596 -27.82 -24.89 -18.10
C LYS A 596 -27.51 -25.98 -17.08
N THR A 597 -28.15 -27.11 -17.23
CA THR A 597 -27.91 -28.33 -16.46
C THR A 597 -26.95 -29.26 -17.20
N LEU A 598 -26.46 -30.30 -16.52
CA LEU A 598 -25.67 -31.34 -17.19
C LEU A 598 -26.47 -32.11 -18.24
N ALA A 599 -27.80 -32.21 -18.10
CA ALA A 599 -28.66 -32.80 -19.10
C ALA A 599 -28.68 -31.95 -20.41
N ASP A 600 -28.59 -30.63 -20.28
CA ASP A 600 -28.49 -29.72 -21.45
C ASP A 600 -27.12 -29.73 -22.10
N THR A 601 -26.09 -30.19 -21.39
CA THR A 601 -24.69 -30.21 -21.87
C THR A 601 -23.99 -31.48 -21.41
N PRO A 602 -24.42 -32.65 -21.96
CA PRO A 602 -23.84 -33.93 -21.59
C PRO A 602 -22.37 -34.00 -22.00
N ILE A 603 -21.55 -34.63 -21.17
CA ILE A 603 -20.14 -34.89 -21.45
C ILE A 603 -20.07 -36.24 -22.22
N PRO A 604 -19.77 -36.22 -23.52
CA PRO A 604 -19.73 -37.45 -24.33
C PRO A 604 -18.54 -38.35 -23.90
N ALA A 605 -18.64 -39.63 -24.19
CA ALA A 605 -17.56 -40.60 -23.91
C ALA A 605 -16.24 -40.26 -24.66
N THR A 606 -16.33 -39.50 -25.75
CA THR A 606 -15.19 -39.03 -26.53
C THR A 606 -14.57 -37.73 -25.97
N ALA A 607 -15.13 -37.16 -24.92
CA ALA A 607 -14.57 -35.95 -24.33
C ALA A 607 -13.18 -36.22 -23.72
N HIS A 608 -12.31 -35.26 -23.85
CA HIS A 608 -10.97 -35.32 -23.29
C HIS A 608 -10.71 -34.10 -22.35
N GLY A 609 -9.74 -34.23 -21.45
CA GLY A 609 -9.39 -33.13 -20.56
C GLY A 609 -8.75 -31.96 -21.31
N VAL A 610 -9.00 -30.73 -20.86
CA VAL A 610 -8.27 -29.54 -21.34
C VAL A 610 -6.80 -29.71 -20.99
N ARG A 611 -5.93 -29.46 -21.95
CA ARG A 611 -4.47 -29.59 -21.77
C ARG A 611 -3.98 -28.60 -20.71
N PRO A 612 -2.97 -28.96 -19.88
CA PRO A 612 -2.38 -28.04 -18.92
C PRO A 612 -1.61 -26.89 -19.59
N GLN A 613 -1.40 -25.81 -18.85
CA GLN A 613 -0.60 -24.68 -19.31
C GLN A 613 0.91 -25.03 -19.31
N GLY A 614 1.65 -24.52 -20.29
CA GLY A 614 3.11 -24.65 -20.37
C GLY A 614 3.59 -25.69 -21.39
N LYS A 615 4.90 -26.03 -21.33
CA LYS A 615 5.47 -27.09 -22.16
C LYS A 615 4.91 -28.44 -21.74
N LEU A 616 4.23 -29.10 -22.67
CA LEU A 616 3.74 -30.46 -22.45
C LEU A 616 4.92 -31.44 -22.44
N PRO A 617 4.91 -32.49 -21.62
CA PRO A 617 5.80 -33.64 -21.78
C PRO A 617 5.68 -34.20 -23.20
N LYS A 618 6.78 -34.73 -23.74
CA LYS A 618 6.81 -35.27 -25.12
C LYS A 618 5.79 -36.38 -25.36
N ASP A 619 5.43 -37.08 -24.32
CA ASP A 619 4.50 -38.22 -24.28
C ASP A 619 3.10 -37.84 -23.74
N TRP A 620 2.82 -36.56 -23.54
CA TRP A 620 1.52 -36.13 -23.06
C TRP A 620 0.41 -36.44 -24.05
N GLN A 621 -0.58 -37.18 -23.58
CA GLN A 621 -1.83 -37.43 -24.29
C GLN A 621 -2.96 -36.79 -23.49
N PRO A 622 -3.96 -36.13 -24.14
CA PRO A 622 -5.12 -35.65 -23.43
C PRO A 622 -5.83 -36.82 -22.71
N PRO A 623 -6.12 -36.71 -21.42
CA PRO A 623 -6.82 -37.79 -20.72
C PRO A 623 -8.22 -37.93 -21.29
N ILE A 624 -8.54 -39.11 -21.82
CA ILE A 624 -9.90 -39.52 -22.22
C ILE A 624 -10.56 -40.05 -20.95
N TYR A 625 -11.54 -39.35 -20.42
CA TYR A 625 -12.14 -39.66 -19.13
C TYR A 625 -13.42 -40.50 -19.22
N GLY A 626 -13.81 -40.98 -20.40
CA GLY A 626 -15.01 -41.79 -20.58
C GLY A 626 -14.90 -43.25 -20.13
N GLU A 627 -13.69 -43.81 -19.96
CA GLU A 627 -13.51 -45.26 -19.76
C GLU A 627 -13.12 -45.72 -18.34
N ARG A 628 -13.00 -44.80 -17.36
CA ARG A 628 -12.52 -45.14 -16.00
C ARG A 628 -13.55 -45.04 -14.87
N ALA A 629 -14.81 -45.03 -15.19
CA ALA A 629 -15.86 -45.25 -14.19
C ALA A 629 -16.42 -46.67 -14.33
N ARG A 630 -15.58 -47.66 -14.09
CA ARG A 630 -15.99 -49.04 -13.75
C ARG A 630 -15.27 -49.51 -12.51
#